data_2594d7b05a9a8f2ddafffa2b534e88cd
#
_entry.id   2594d7b05a9a8f2ddafffa2b534e88cd
#
_cell.length_a   1.000
_cell.length_b   1.000
_cell.length_c   1.000
_cell.angle_alpha   90.00
_cell.angle_beta   90.00
_cell.angle_gamma   90.00
#
_symmetry.space_group_name_H-M   'P 1'
#
loop_
_entity.id
_entity.type
_entity.pdbx_description
1 polymer ?
#
loop_
_entity_poly.entity_id
_entity_poly.type
_entity_poly.pdbx_seq_one_letter_code
_entity_poly.pdbx_strand_id
1 'polypeptide(L)'
;MIIDALRDKYSLSLLLKRMDISKSSYCYQHKIIYSKGKYEVTTNEIMHLFHKNDSRYGYRRIYALLKKQNIIISEKIVRRIMKENHLVVKIKKTKKYSSYIGEISKAAENLINRNFHSDKPNQKMLTDITEFSIPAGKVYLSPIIDCFDGMVTAWKISTNPNAELVNSMLDEYHKTLKNGEKPIIHSDRGAHYRWPEWINRMNRYGFQRSMSRKGCSPDN
;
A
#
# COMPACT_ATOMS: atom_id res chain seq x y z
N MET A 1 -19.52 -32.67 -28.86
CA MET A 1 -20.68 -33.33 -28.18
C MET A 1 -20.71 -34.80 -28.54
N ILE A 2 -21.33 -35.69 -27.74
CA ILE A 2 -21.44 -37.13 -28.02
C ILE A 2 -22.12 -37.37 -29.38
N ILE A 3 -23.17 -36.59 -29.68
CA ILE A 3 -23.90 -36.69 -30.97
C ILE A 3 -22.95 -36.40 -32.14
N ASP A 4 -22.10 -35.42 -32.08
CA ASP A 4 -21.20 -35.08 -33.21
C ASP A 4 -20.16 -36.18 -33.45
N ALA A 5 -19.66 -36.81 -32.38
CA ALA A 5 -18.72 -37.93 -32.48
C ALA A 5 -19.35 -39.20 -33.10
N LEU A 6 -20.68 -39.33 -33.05
CA LEU A 6 -21.40 -40.47 -33.58
C LEU A 6 -21.99 -40.22 -34.98
N ARG A 7 -21.91 -38.99 -35.49
CA ARG A 7 -22.51 -38.63 -36.81
C ARG A 7 -21.87 -39.32 -38.00
N ASP A 8 -20.64 -39.78 -37.89
CA ASP A 8 -19.96 -40.54 -38.95
C ASP A 8 -20.52 -41.93 -39.10
N LYS A 9 -21.18 -42.47 -38.07
CA LYS A 9 -21.74 -43.84 -38.07
C LYS A 9 -23.27 -43.88 -38.14
N TYR A 10 -23.96 -42.84 -37.68
CA TYR A 10 -25.42 -42.82 -37.54
C TYR A 10 -26.00 -41.50 -38.02
N SER A 11 -27.22 -41.56 -38.59
CA SER A 11 -27.92 -40.34 -39.02
C SER A 11 -28.31 -39.46 -37.82
N LEU A 12 -28.28 -38.13 -38.01
CA LEU A 12 -28.63 -37.17 -36.96
C LEU A 12 -30.05 -37.41 -36.43
N SER A 13 -31.02 -37.72 -37.30
CA SER A 13 -32.41 -37.97 -36.90
C SER A 13 -32.54 -39.19 -35.98
N LEU A 14 -31.79 -40.25 -36.24
CA LEU A 14 -31.76 -41.44 -35.40
C LEU A 14 -31.16 -41.15 -34.02
N LEU A 15 -30.04 -40.43 -34.00
CA LEU A 15 -29.36 -40.03 -32.74
C LEU A 15 -30.25 -39.15 -31.88
N LEU A 16 -30.89 -38.16 -32.49
CA LEU A 16 -31.77 -37.23 -31.75
C LEU A 16 -33.02 -37.96 -31.20
N LYS A 17 -33.63 -38.86 -31.99
CA LYS A 17 -34.74 -39.68 -31.54
C LYS A 17 -34.34 -40.59 -30.35
N ARG A 18 -33.14 -41.20 -30.44
CA ARG A 18 -32.64 -42.12 -29.42
C ARG A 18 -32.31 -41.41 -28.09
N MET A 19 -31.88 -40.15 -28.19
CA MET A 19 -31.51 -39.34 -27.02
C MET A 19 -32.65 -38.41 -26.54
N ASP A 20 -33.80 -38.50 -27.15
CA ASP A 20 -34.98 -37.67 -26.83
C ASP A 20 -34.68 -36.16 -26.86
N ILE A 21 -33.94 -35.73 -27.87
CA ILE A 21 -33.54 -34.33 -28.06
C ILE A 21 -34.21 -33.76 -29.31
N SER A 22 -34.87 -32.61 -29.17
CA SER A 22 -35.43 -31.94 -30.34
C SER A 22 -34.33 -31.42 -31.26
N LYS A 23 -34.57 -31.40 -32.58
CA LYS A 23 -33.64 -30.89 -33.57
C LYS A 23 -33.31 -29.41 -33.32
N SER A 24 -34.27 -28.62 -32.88
CA SER A 24 -34.07 -27.19 -32.57
C SER A 24 -33.11 -27.02 -31.38
N SER A 25 -33.29 -27.78 -30.29
CA SER A 25 -32.40 -27.76 -29.13
C SER A 25 -30.99 -28.19 -29.51
N TYR A 26 -30.81 -29.22 -30.29
CA TYR A 26 -29.50 -29.63 -30.77
C TYR A 26 -28.84 -28.53 -31.62
N CYS A 27 -29.54 -27.99 -32.62
CA CYS A 27 -28.99 -26.92 -33.48
C CYS A 27 -28.63 -25.68 -32.68
N TYR A 28 -29.43 -25.31 -31.71
CA TYR A 28 -29.15 -24.18 -30.82
C TYR A 28 -27.87 -24.42 -30.00
N GLN A 29 -27.75 -25.56 -29.34
CA GLN A 29 -26.56 -25.91 -28.56
C GLN A 29 -25.31 -26.05 -29.43
N HIS A 30 -25.43 -26.69 -30.60
CA HIS A 30 -24.36 -26.84 -31.57
C HIS A 30 -23.85 -25.46 -32.03
N LYS A 31 -24.75 -24.50 -32.32
CA LYS A 31 -24.40 -23.13 -32.67
C LYS A 31 -23.67 -22.42 -31.55
N ILE A 32 -24.10 -22.60 -30.31
CA ILE A 32 -23.42 -21.96 -29.13
C ILE A 32 -22.01 -22.52 -28.96
N ILE A 33 -21.84 -23.85 -29.05
CA ILE A 33 -20.56 -24.53 -28.81
C ILE A 33 -19.53 -24.21 -29.91
N TYR A 34 -19.97 -24.17 -31.17
CA TYR A 34 -19.08 -23.99 -32.33
C TYR A 34 -19.05 -22.56 -32.88
N SER A 35 -19.88 -21.62 -32.35
CA SER A 35 -19.74 -20.21 -32.70
C SER A 35 -18.50 -19.63 -32.03
N LYS A 36 -17.65 -18.98 -32.81
CA LYS A 36 -16.61 -18.14 -32.25
C LYS A 36 -17.25 -17.14 -31.29
N GLY A 37 -16.77 -17.09 -30.08
CA GLY A 37 -17.32 -16.21 -29.06
C GLY A 37 -17.30 -14.74 -29.54
N LYS A 38 -18.43 -14.03 -29.40
CA LYS A 38 -18.58 -12.60 -29.79
C LYS A 38 -17.41 -11.72 -29.37
N TYR A 39 -16.70 -12.11 -28.33
CA TYR A 39 -15.62 -11.35 -27.72
C TYR A 39 -14.24 -12.04 -27.85
N GLU A 40 -14.06 -13.02 -28.74
CA GLU A 40 -12.81 -13.78 -28.84
C GLU A 40 -11.59 -12.87 -29.07
N VAL A 41 -11.69 -11.95 -30.06
CA VAL A 41 -10.63 -10.99 -30.37
C VAL A 41 -10.35 -10.08 -29.16
N THR A 42 -11.42 -9.60 -28.53
CA THR A 42 -11.30 -8.71 -27.34
C THR A 42 -10.73 -9.47 -26.13
N THR A 43 -11.05 -10.77 -26.00
CA THR A 43 -10.49 -11.61 -24.93
C THR A 43 -8.98 -11.76 -25.09
N ASN A 44 -8.51 -12.01 -26.30
CA ASN A 44 -7.08 -12.11 -26.59
C ASN A 44 -6.35 -10.80 -26.29
N GLU A 45 -6.96 -9.65 -26.66
CA GLU A 45 -6.39 -8.34 -26.34
C GLU A 45 -6.36 -8.05 -24.83
N ILE A 46 -7.42 -8.41 -24.10
CA ILE A 46 -7.43 -8.30 -22.62
C ILE A 46 -6.31 -9.14 -21.99
N MET A 47 -6.11 -10.36 -22.45
CA MET A 47 -5.04 -11.25 -21.98
C MET A 47 -3.66 -10.65 -22.30
N HIS A 48 -3.46 -10.17 -23.53
CA HIS A 48 -2.24 -9.48 -23.93
C HIS A 48 -1.92 -8.28 -23.03
N LEU A 49 -2.87 -7.37 -22.87
CA LEU A 49 -2.72 -6.20 -22.02
C LEU A 49 -2.45 -6.55 -20.55
N PHE A 50 -3.09 -7.60 -20.05
CA PHE A 50 -2.87 -8.06 -18.68
C PHE A 50 -1.45 -8.58 -18.46
N HIS A 51 -0.94 -9.43 -19.35
CA HIS A 51 0.41 -9.98 -19.27
C HIS A 51 1.48 -8.94 -19.56
N LYS A 52 1.28 -8.07 -20.55
CA LYS A 52 2.17 -6.94 -20.86
C LYS A 52 2.41 -6.02 -19.64
N ASN A 53 1.45 -5.93 -18.73
CA ASN A 53 1.56 -5.13 -17.50
C ASN A 53 1.84 -5.99 -16.25
N ASP A 54 2.60 -7.08 -16.38
CA ASP A 54 3.05 -7.96 -15.30
C ASP A 54 1.93 -8.49 -14.42
N SER A 55 0.72 -8.66 -14.95
CA SER A 55 -0.46 -9.09 -14.20
C SER A 55 -0.85 -8.17 -13.04
N ARG A 56 -0.51 -6.86 -13.14
CA ARG A 56 -0.79 -5.87 -12.08
C ARG A 56 -2.04 -5.03 -12.35
N TYR A 57 -2.58 -5.09 -13.59
CA TYR A 57 -3.72 -4.25 -13.97
C TYR A 57 -5.04 -5.00 -13.75
N GLY A 58 -5.89 -4.43 -12.89
CA GLY A 58 -7.25 -4.89 -12.72
C GLY A 58 -8.18 -4.41 -13.86
N TYR A 59 -9.40 -4.91 -13.89
CA TYR A 59 -10.36 -4.69 -14.96
C TYR A 59 -10.60 -3.19 -15.29
N ARG A 60 -10.57 -2.29 -14.31
CA ARG A 60 -10.73 -0.84 -14.57
C ARG A 60 -9.59 -0.26 -15.38
N ARG A 61 -8.34 -0.65 -15.10
CA ARG A 61 -7.17 -0.21 -15.87
C ARG A 61 -7.15 -0.83 -17.26
N ILE A 62 -7.47 -2.12 -17.37
CA ILE A 62 -7.60 -2.81 -18.67
C ILE A 62 -8.70 -2.16 -19.52
N TYR A 63 -9.88 -1.87 -18.94
CA TYR A 63 -10.95 -1.15 -19.62
C TYR A 63 -10.50 0.22 -20.14
N ALA A 64 -9.76 0.99 -19.34
CA ALA A 64 -9.24 2.29 -19.77
C ALA A 64 -8.24 2.17 -20.93
N LEU A 65 -7.41 1.12 -20.96
CA LEU A 65 -6.50 0.85 -22.08
C LEU A 65 -7.25 0.46 -23.34
N LEU A 66 -8.26 -0.43 -23.26
CA LEU A 66 -9.11 -0.79 -24.40
C LEU A 66 -9.83 0.41 -24.99
N LYS A 67 -10.33 1.34 -24.13
CA LYS A 67 -10.94 2.58 -24.57
C LYS A 67 -9.94 3.48 -25.33
N LYS A 68 -8.67 3.53 -24.89
CA LYS A 68 -7.61 4.26 -25.63
C LYS A 68 -7.29 3.66 -26.99
N GLN A 69 -7.50 2.36 -27.16
CA GLN A 69 -7.36 1.64 -28.42
C GLN A 69 -8.63 1.67 -29.28
N ASN A 70 -9.63 2.49 -28.94
CA ASN A 70 -10.94 2.60 -29.61
C ASN A 70 -11.74 1.29 -29.62
N ILE A 71 -11.47 0.38 -28.68
CA ILE A 71 -12.25 -0.84 -28.53
C ILE A 71 -13.48 -0.55 -27.66
N ILE A 72 -14.67 -0.56 -28.29
CA ILE A 72 -15.94 -0.26 -27.61
C ILE A 72 -16.46 -1.52 -26.91
N ILE A 73 -16.32 -1.56 -25.61
CA ILE A 73 -16.78 -2.66 -24.75
C ILE A 73 -17.23 -2.10 -23.39
N SER A 74 -18.15 -2.75 -22.70
CA SER A 74 -18.55 -2.28 -21.36
C SER A 74 -17.58 -2.83 -20.28
N GLU A 75 -17.39 -2.06 -19.21
CA GLU A 75 -16.57 -2.43 -18.05
C GLU A 75 -17.03 -3.78 -17.44
N LYS A 76 -18.37 -4.01 -17.41
CA LYS A 76 -18.97 -5.27 -16.91
C LYS A 76 -18.51 -6.48 -17.72
N ILE A 77 -18.38 -6.35 -19.04
CA ILE A 77 -17.92 -7.44 -19.91
C ILE A 77 -16.42 -7.67 -19.71
N VAL A 78 -15.59 -6.63 -19.61
CA VAL A 78 -14.16 -6.77 -19.33
C VAL A 78 -13.94 -7.51 -18.00
N ARG A 79 -14.67 -7.12 -16.94
CA ARG A 79 -14.63 -7.81 -15.65
C ARG A 79 -15.02 -9.29 -15.75
N ARG A 80 -16.06 -9.61 -16.52
CA ARG A 80 -16.51 -10.99 -16.76
C ARG A 80 -15.45 -11.80 -17.49
N ILE A 81 -14.90 -11.29 -18.59
CA ILE A 81 -13.85 -11.95 -19.37
C ILE A 81 -12.62 -12.23 -18.50
N MET A 82 -12.17 -11.25 -17.73
CA MET A 82 -11.03 -11.43 -16.81
C MET A 82 -11.30 -12.53 -15.77
N LYS A 83 -12.54 -12.59 -15.24
CA LYS A 83 -12.94 -13.66 -14.29
C LYS A 83 -12.97 -15.03 -14.95
N GLU A 84 -13.57 -15.16 -16.13
CA GLU A 84 -13.68 -16.41 -16.89
C GLU A 84 -12.31 -16.98 -17.30
N ASN A 85 -11.36 -16.09 -17.58
CA ASN A 85 -9.98 -16.47 -17.93
C ASN A 85 -9.00 -16.46 -16.73
N HIS A 86 -9.50 -16.44 -15.49
CA HIS A 86 -8.71 -16.48 -14.26
C HIS A 86 -7.60 -15.41 -14.17
N LEU A 87 -7.81 -14.24 -14.78
CA LEU A 87 -6.85 -13.13 -14.75
C LEU A 87 -6.90 -12.41 -13.40
N VAL A 88 -6.16 -12.95 -12.43
CA VAL A 88 -6.10 -12.43 -11.08
C VAL A 88 -4.89 -11.51 -10.91
N VAL A 89 -5.12 -10.30 -10.41
CA VAL A 89 -4.06 -9.31 -10.18
C VAL A 89 -3.09 -9.78 -9.11
N LYS A 90 -1.81 -9.81 -9.41
CA LYS A 90 -0.75 -10.07 -8.44
C LYS A 90 -0.54 -8.84 -7.57
N ILE A 91 -1.21 -8.79 -6.43
CA ILE A 91 -0.97 -7.75 -5.41
C ILE A 91 0.21 -8.21 -4.57
N LYS A 92 1.29 -7.41 -4.51
CA LYS A 92 2.28 -7.61 -3.46
C LYS A 92 1.55 -7.43 -2.12
N LYS A 93 1.41 -8.52 -1.36
CA LYS A 93 0.91 -8.40 0.03
C LYS A 93 1.86 -7.45 0.75
N THR A 94 1.38 -6.27 1.10
CA THR A 94 2.07 -5.43 2.07
C THR A 94 2.26 -6.28 3.31
N LYS A 95 3.51 -6.47 3.74
CA LYS A 95 3.79 -7.12 5.02
C LYS A 95 2.97 -6.36 6.04
N LYS A 96 2.07 -7.05 6.76
CA LYS A 96 1.41 -6.44 7.91
C LYS A 96 2.53 -5.93 8.81
N TYR A 97 2.57 -4.63 9.03
CA TYR A 97 3.48 -4.02 9.97
C TYR A 97 3.18 -4.65 11.34
N SER A 98 4.01 -5.59 11.77
CA SER A 98 3.98 -6.07 13.14
C SER A 98 4.80 -5.04 13.92
N SER A 99 4.14 -4.18 14.68
CA SER A 99 4.82 -3.46 15.74
C SER A 99 5.50 -4.52 16.61
N TYR A 100 6.81 -4.39 16.76
CA TYR A 100 7.62 -5.28 17.58
C TYR A 100 6.97 -5.44 18.97
N ILE A 101 6.60 -6.69 19.31
CA ILE A 101 6.05 -7.05 20.61
C ILE A 101 7.26 -7.42 21.51
N GLY A 102 8.14 -6.46 21.73
CA GLY A 102 9.26 -6.58 22.66
C GLY A 102 9.07 -5.65 23.86
N GLU A 103 10.07 -5.47 24.68
CA GLU A 103 10.14 -4.53 25.80
C GLU A 103 10.13 -3.07 25.32
N ILE A 104 9.06 -2.66 24.65
CA ILE A 104 8.85 -1.29 24.26
C ILE A 104 7.97 -0.65 25.33
N SER A 105 8.47 0.41 25.97
CA SER A 105 7.72 1.16 26.97
C SER A 105 6.35 1.62 26.47
N LYS A 106 5.41 1.82 27.39
CA LYS A 106 4.10 2.41 27.09
C LYS A 106 4.30 3.75 26.35
N ALA A 107 3.50 3.99 25.30
CA ALA A 107 3.55 5.27 24.58
C ALA A 107 3.18 6.43 25.51
N ALA A 108 3.87 7.56 25.37
CA ALA A 108 3.53 8.77 26.09
C ALA A 108 2.19 9.35 25.60
N GLU A 109 1.56 10.19 26.42
CA GLU A 109 0.33 10.89 26.06
C GLU A 109 0.58 11.93 24.97
N ASN A 110 -0.46 12.26 24.20
CA ASN A 110 -0.39 13.34 23.23
C ASN A 110 -0.65 14.68 23.94
N LEU A 111 0.41 15.40 24.26
CA LEU A 111 0.35 16.70 24.93
C LEU A 111 0.06 17.84 23.95
N ILE A 112 0.43 17.70 22.69
CA ILE A 112 0.28 18.75 21.67
C ILE A 112 -1.16 18.84 21.16
N ASN A 113 -1.86 17.71 21.02
CA ASN A 113 -3.26 17.65 20.56
C ASN A 113 -3.51 18.47 19.28
N ARG A 114 -2.59 18.39 18.30
CA ARG A 114 -2.60 19.14 17.03
C ARG A 114 -2.42 20.66 17.16
N ASN A 115 -2.15 21.16 18.35
CA ASN A 115 -1.75 22.55 18.54
C ASN A 115 -0.26 22.70 18.34
N PHE A 116 0.17 22.80 17.08
CA PHE A 116 1.57 23.00 16.69
C PHE A 116 2.04 24.45 16.77
N HIS A 117 1.22 25.34 17.32
CA HIS A 117 1.63 26.71 17.57
C HIS A 117 2.37 26.82 18.91
N SER A 118 3.43 27.62 18.94
CA SER A 118 4.25 27.92 20.11
C SER A 118 4.48 29.42 20.21
N ASP A 119 4.36 29.98 21.40
CA ASP A 119 4.54 31.41 21.62
C ASP A 119 6.02 31.83 21.78
N LYS A 120 6.89 30.88 22.07
CA LYS A 120 8.32 31.08 22.27
C LYS A 120 9.12 29.93 21.69
N PRO A 121 10.38 30.18 21.29
CA PRO A 121 11.30 29.11 20.89
C PRO A 121 11.47 28.06 21.98
N ASN A 122 11.78 26.84 21.57
CA ASN A 122 12.08 25.69 22.44
C ASN A 122 10.94 25.28 23.40
N GLN A 123 9.69 25.61 23.11
CA GLN A 123 8.55 25.12 23.89
C GLN A 123 8.00 23.78 23.37
N LYS A 124 7.77 23.70 22.06
CA LYS A 124 7.23 22.52 21.40
C LYS A 124 8.09 22.17 20.21
N MET A 125 8.62 20.97 20.21
CA MET A 125 9.51 20.46 19.19
C MET A 125 8.91 19.22 18.54
N LEU A 126 9.07 19.09 17.23
CA LEU A 126 8.68 17.91 16.45
C LEU A 126 9.90 17.13 16.02
N THR A 127 9.81 15.83 16.01
CA THR A 127 10.84 14.95 15.47
C THR A 127 10.25 13.73 14.77
N ASP A 128 10.87 13.32 13.67
CA ASP A 128 10.55 12.14 12.90
C ASP A 128 11.80 11.61 12.20
N ILE A 129 11.75 10.38 11.66
CA ILE A 129 12.83 9.83 10.84
C ILE A 129 12.37 9.78 9.38
N THR A 130 13.04 10.52 8.53
CA THR A 130 12.77 10.53 7.09
C THR A 130 13.80 9.69 6.34
N GLU A 131 13.35 8.77 5.47
CA GLU A 131 14.20 7.95 4.59
C GLU A 131 14.33 8.60 3.21
N PHE A 132 15.56 8.77 2.74
CA PHE A 132 15.88 9.17 1.38
C PHE A 132 16.57 8.04 0.63
N SER A 133 16.15 7.80 -0.61
CA SER A 133 16.82 6.88 -1.52
C SER A 133 17.72 7.66 -2.46
N ILE A 134 19.02 7.43 -2.36
CA ILE A 134 20.05 8.03 -3.22
C ILE A 134 20.72 6.93 -4.07
N PRO A 135 21.45 7.26 -5.14
CA PRO A 135 22.13 6.25 -5.97
C PRO A 135 23.06 5.32 -5.19
N ALA A 136 23.69 5.80 -4.12
CA ALA A 136 24.56 5.01 -3.25
C ALA A 136 23.84 4.14 -2.21
N GLY A 137 22.50 4.23 -2.10
CA GLY A 137 21.73 3.47 -1.11
C GLY A 137 20.67 4.30 -0.38
N LYS A 138 20.40 3.95 0.87
CA LYS A 138 19.44 4.64 1.71
C LYS A 138 20.14 5.49 2.77
N VAL A 139 19.58 6.65 3.02
CA VAL A 139 20.02 7.60 4.04
C VAL A 139 18.82 8.01 4.89
N TYR A 140 19.03 8.13 6.18
CA TYR A 140 18.02 8.49 7.16
C TYR A 140 18.39 9.81 7.83
N LEU A 141 17.43 10.74 7.84
CA LEU A 141 17.53 12.02 8.51
C LEU A 141 16.62 12.02 9.75
N SER A 142 17.15 12.39 10.89
CA SER A 142 16.38 12.64 12.11
C SER A 142 16.55 14.11 12.51
N PRO A 143 15.56 15.00 12.23
CA PRO A 143 15.58 16.39 12.63
C PRO A 143 14.83 16.62 13.93
N ILE A 144 15.12 17.73 14.61
CA ILE A 144 14.24 18.40 15.59
C ILE A 144 13.85 19.76 15.02
N ILE A 145 12.55 20.00 14.93
CA ILE A 145 11.94 21.19 14.33
C ILE A 145 11.21 21.96 15.42
N ASP A 146 11.47 23.26 15.53
CA ASP A 146 10.75 24.13 16.45
C ASP A 146 9.37 24.50 15.87
N CYS A 147 8.32 24.34 16.68
CA CYS A 147 6.97 24.76 16.30
C CYS A 147 6.77 26.29 16.31
N PHE A 148 7.71 27.05 16.86
CA PHE A 148 7.63 28.51 16.93
C PHE A 148 7.85 29.15 15.55
N ASP A 149 8.90 28.75 14.85
CA ASP A 149 9.32 29.35 13.57
C ASP A 149 9.58 28.33 12.46
N GLY A 150 9.44 27.03 12.74
CA GLY A 150 9.74 25.94 11.82
C GLY A 150 11.23 25.67 11.61
N MET A 151 12.11 26.24 12.43
CA MET A 151 13.55 26.06 12.31
C MET A 151 13.96 24.64 12.71
N VAL A 152 14.87 24.06 11.93
CA VAL A 152 15.55 22.80 12.29
C VAL A 152 16.68 23.11 13.25
N THR A 153 16.46 22.89 14.54
CA THR A 153 17.40 23.26 15.62
C THR A 153 18.53 22.25 15.80
N ALA A 154 18.28 21.00 15.52
CA ALA A 154 19.31 19.94 15.47
C ALA A 154 18.91 18.86 14.49
N TRP A 155 19.89 18.16 13.94
CA TRP A 155 19.65 17.04 13.02
C TRP A 155 20.84 16.08 12.98
N LYS A 156 20.58 14.83 12.62
CA LYS A 156 21.61 13.81 12.33
C LYS A 156 21.23 13.03 11.08
N ILE A 157 22.25 12.56 10.37
CA ILE A 157 22.11 11.68 9.20
C ILE A 157 22.87 10.38 9.46
N SER A 158 22.28 9.26 9.06
CA SER A 158 22.90 7.92 9.12
C SER A 158 22.47 7.06 7.95
N THR A 159 23.23 6.04 7.64
CA THR A 159 22.85 4.98 6.69
C THR A 159 21.93 3.92 7.32
N ASN A 160 21.76 3.96 8.65
CA ASN A 160 20.91 3.03 9.41
C ASN A 160 19.96 3.78 10.34
N PRO A 161 18.65 3.44 10.34
CA PRO A 161 17.68 4.01 11.27
C PRO A 161 17.77 3.28 12.63
N ASN A 162 18.84 3.50 13.36
CA ASN A 162 19.11 2.88 14.67
C ASN A 162 18.88 3.85 15.85
N ALA A 163 19.02 3.34 17.07
CA ALA A 163 18.88 4.14 18.28
C ALA A 163 19.90 5.29 18.33
N GLU A 164 21.10 5.07 17.83
CA GLU A 164 22.18 6.06 17.82
C GLU A 164 21.80 7.31 17.05
N LEU A 165 21.11 7.16 15.89
CA LEU A 165 20.65 8.28 15.07
C LEU A 165 19.78 9.27 15.87
N VAL A 166 18.76 8.78 16.57
CA VAL A 166 17.84 9.64 17.32
C VAL A 166 18.46 10.12 18.64
N ASN A 167 19.25 9.30 19.29
CA ASN A 167 19.88 9.64 20.56
C ASN A 167 20.95 10.72 20.39
N SER A 168 21.82 10.57 19.39
CA SER A 168 22.86 11.59 19.10
C SER A 168 22.26 12.91 18.63
N MET A 169 21.15 12.88 17.89
CA MET A 169 20.40 14.07 17.51
C MET A 169 19.85 14.79 18.76
N LEU A 170 19.27 14.04 19.71
CA LEU A 170 18.75 14.60 20.95
C LEU A 170 19.85 15.20 21.82
N ASP A 171 21.03 14.55 21.88
CA ASP A 171 22.21 15.04 22.60
C ASP A 171 22.72 16.37 21.99
N GLU A 172 22.72 16.51 20.66
CA GLU A 172 23.06 17.78 19.99
C GLU A 172 22.03 18.87 20.27
N TYR A 173 20.75 18.53 20.21
CA TYR A 173 19.71 19.50 20.55
C TYR A 173 19.84 20.03 21.97
N HIS A 174 20.11 19.16 22.94
CA HIS A 174 20.29 19.58 24.32
C HIS A 174 21.41 20.63 24.49
N LYS A 175 22.47 20.54 23.69
CA LYS A 175 23.59 21.51 23.74
C LYS A 175 23.21 22.91 23.25
N THR A 176 22.16 23.04 22.45
CA THR A 176 21.67 24.33 21.92
C THR A 176 20.77 25.06 22.91
N LEU A 177 20.26 24.37 23.93
CA LEU A 177 19.33 24.92 24.90
C LEU A 177 20.02 25.76 25.98
N LYS A 178 19.31 26.77 26.47
CA LYS A 178 19.69 27.54 27.64
C LYS A 178 19.28 26.84 28.94
N ASN A 179 19.97 27.15 30.02
CA ASN A 179 19.63 26.60 31.33
C ASN A 179 18.17 26.90 31.71
N GLY A 180 17.44 25.83 32.06
CA GLY A 180 16.03 25.93 32.47
C GLY A 180 15.01 25.73 31.39
N GLU A 181 15.39 25.63 30.10
CA GLU A 181 14.49 25.27 29.02
C GLU A 181 14.11 23.79 29.10
N LYS A 182 12.82 23.50 29.11
CA LYS A 182 12.25 22.12 29.20
C LYS A 182 11.22 21.88 28.11
N PRO A 183 11.66 21.68 26.86
CA PRO A 183 10.76 21.52 25.73
C PRO A 183 9.89 20.27 25.83
N ILE A 184 8.72 20.33 25.18
CA ILE A 184 7.92 19.17 24.84
C ILE A 184 8.44 18.66 23.51
N ILE A 185 8.92 17.40 23.46
CA ILE A 185 9.34 16.77 22.23
C ILE A 185 8.26 15.78 21.79
N HIS A 186 7.65 16.08 20.66
CA HIS A 186 6.59 15.27 20.05
C HIS A 186 7.12 14.43 18.90
N SER A 187 6.73 13.16 18.90
CA SER A 187 7.11 12.19 17.88
C SER A 187 5.93 11.29 17.52
N ASP A 188 6.09 10.51 16.47
CA ASP A 188 5.24 9.35 16.21
C ASP A 188 5.45 8.25 17.28
N ARG A 189 4.74 7.12 17.12
CA ARG A 189 4.91 5.94 17.98
C ARG A 189 6.00 4.98 17.49
N GLY A 190 6.95 5.45 16.72
CA GLY A 190 8.08 4.67 16.25
C GLY A 190 8.84 4.01 17.40
N ALA A 191 9.40 2.83 17.16
CA ALA A 191 10.14 2.07 18.17
C ALA A 191 11.29 2.88 18.76
N HIS A 192 11.96 3.70 17.93
CA HIS A 192 13.12 4.51 18.31
C HIS A 192 12.84 5.47 19.49
N TYR A 193 11.65 6.09 19.50
CA TYR A 193 11.21 7.02 20.54
C TYR A 193 10.63 6.35 21.78
N ARG A 194 10.60 5.00 21.81
CA ARG A 194 10.09 4.17 22.90
C ARG A 194 11.16 3.30 23.53
N TRP A 195 12.38 3.34 23.04
CA TRP A 195 13.50 2.59 23.60
C TRP A 195 13.97 3.21 24.92
N PRO A 196 14.50 2.37 25.84
CA PRO A 196 14.92 2.83 27.16
C PRO A 196 15.93 3.96 27.12
N GLU A 197 16.90 3.91 26.21
CA GLU A 197 17.94 4.95 26.10
C GLU A 197 17.39 6.32 25.72
N TRP A 198 16.43 6.38 24.77
CA TRP A 198 15.73 7.63 24.43
C TRP A 198 15.00 8.19 25.64
N ILE A 199 14.26 7.33 26.36
CA ILE A 199 13.50 7.74 27.55
C ILE A 199 14.43 8.24 28.65
N ASN A 200 15.54 7.54 28.88
CA ASN A 200 16.53 7.96 29.90
C ASN A 200 17.15 9.32 29.58
N ARG A 201 17.46 9.60 28.29
CA ARG A 201 17.95 10.92 27.85
C ARG A 201 16.91 12.00 28.03
N MET A 202 15.67 11.78 27.60
CA MET A 202 14.56 12.71 27.80
C MET A 202 14.39 13.08 29.27
N ASN A 203 14.40 12.08 30.16
CA ASN A 203 14.30 12.29 31.62
C ASN A 203 15.52 13.02 32.16
N ARG A 204 16.74 12.66 31.76
CA ARG A 204 18.00 13.31 32.18
C ARG A 204 18.02 14.78 31.82
N TYR A 205 17.54 15.13 30.64
CA TYR A 205 17.50 16.53 30.15
C TYR A 205 16.27 17.28 30.64
N GLY A 206 15.35 16.64 31.36
CA GLY A 206 14.11 17.24 31.85
C GLY A 206 13.09 17.56 30.74
N PHE A 207 13.19 16.90 29.59
CA PHE A 207 12.27 17.09 28.46
C PHE A 207 10.96 16.34 28.67
N GLN A 208 9.87 16.93 28.21
CA GLN A 208 8.57 16.27 28.24
C GLN A 208 8.33 15.47 26.96
N ARG A 209 7.93 14.21 27.10
CA ARG A 209 7.62 13.33 25.98
C ARG A 209 6.17 13.49 25.59
N SER A 210 5.93 13.65 24.30
CA SER A 210 4.60 13.63 23.70
C SER A 210 4.59 12.71 22.47
N MET A 211 3.51 11.96 22.24
CA MET A 211 3.41 11.06 21.10
C MET A 211 2.05 11.17 20.43
N SER A 212 2.04 11.07 19.09
CA SER A 212 0.83 11.00 18.28
C SER A 212 -0.06 9.80 18.68
N ARG A 213 -1.35 9.87 18.40
CA ARG A 213 -2.26 8.73 18.58
C ARG A 213 -1.93 7.63 17.57
N LYS A 214 -2.20 6.37 17.93
CA LYS A 214 -1.92 5.23 17.06
C LYS A 214 -2.68 5.35 15.74
N GLY A 215 -1.94 5.37 14.62
CA GLY A 215 -2.52 5.42 13.27
C GLY A 215 -3.07 6.79 12.86
N CYS A 216 -2.73 7.87 13.58
CA CYS A 216 -3.15 9.24 13.26
C CYS A 216 -1.97 10.05 12.72
N SER A 217 -1.71 9.98 11.41
CA SER A 217 -0.67 10.79 10.75
C SER A 217 -0.83 12.31 10.96
N PRO A 218 -2.05 12.89 11.04
CA PRO A 218 -2.20 14.32 11.28
C PRO A 218 -1.79 14.79 12.70
N ASP A 219 -1.42 13.87 13.58
CA ASP A 219 -1.00 14.19 14.95
C ASP A 219 0.53 14.40 15.05
N ASN A 220 1.26 14.21 13.92
CA ASN A 220 2.73 14.37 13.84
C ASN A 220 3.12 15.17 12.59
#